data_d1dcc343c5e6a1eb94ec39e32535f186
#
_entry.id   d1dcc343c5e6a1eb94ec39e32535f186
#
_cell.length_a   1.000
_cell.length_b   1.000
_cell.length_c   1.000
_cell.angle_alpha   90.00
_cell.angle_beta   90.00
_cell.angle_gamma   90.00
#
_symmetry.space_group_name_H-M   'P 1'
#
loop_
_entity.id
_entity.type
_entity.pdbx_description
1 polymer ?
#
loop_
_entity_poly.entity_id
_entity_poly.type
_entity_poly.pdbx_seq_one_letter_code
_entity_poly.pdbx_strand_id
1 'polypeptide(L)'
;MNLVSKYKDKHALITGGLGFIGSNLARSLLDLGAVVTLYDNADPESGANPFNLDGIRHKVQVIEADIRDEIRLREAVQGREYLFNLAGEMSHIGSMKDPFKDLSVNAAGHLTLLETCRIHNPGIRIIYAGTRQVYGRPMYLPVDEKHLLTPLDNNGVSKRAGEMYHIVYHRVHGMATCVLRMTNTYGPRMRIKDARLTFIGWWVRQLLEGRPISIYGDGRQLRDLNYVDDVVDAMLRCAGSPAAEGKIYNLGGEPVSLLDLARKMIDVHGGGIHVFMPFPEKLKRIDIGDYYGNYNLIKSETGWQPRVPLQDGIRNMLEYFSRYKEHYL
;
A
#
# COMPACT_ATOMS: atom_id res chain seq x y z
N MET A 1 -10.98 -9.55 -17.57
CA MET A 1 -10.46 -10.77 -16.88
C MET A 1 -11.50 -11.28 -15.91
N ASN A 2 -11.80 -12.58 -15.89
CA ASN A 2 -12.67 -13.18 -14.87
C ASN A 2 -11.80 -13.56 -13.65
N LEU A 3 -11.85 -12.75 -12.58
CA LEU A 3 -11.05 -12.95 -11.37
C LEU A 3 -11.51 -14.20 -10.58
N VAL A 4 -12.81 -14.53 -10.57
CA VAL A 4 -13.30 -15.70 -9.85
C VAL A 4 -12.61 -16.98 -10.34
N SER A 5 -12.48 -17.16 -11.66
CA SER A 5 -11.82 -18.35 -12.23
C SER A 5 -10.32 -18.42 -11.90
N LYS A 6 -9.71 -17.31 -11.50
CA LYS A 6 -8.27 -17.24 -11.14
C LYS A 6 -8.02 -17.58 -9.68
N TYR A 7 -8.96 -17.27 -8.79
CA TYR A 7 -8.74 -17.33 -7.34
C TYR A 7 -9.57 -18.40 -6.62
N LYS A 8 -10.67 -18.89 -7.21
CA LYS A 8 -11.50 -19.92 -6.58
C LYS A 8 -10.66 -21.15 -6.24
N ASP A 9 -10.74 -21.59 -4.98
CA ASP A 9 -10.03 -22.72 -4.41
C ASP A 9 -8.48 -22.61 -4.44
N LYS A 10 -7.95 -21.40 -4.71
CA LYS A 10 -6.52 -21.11 -4.72
C LYS A 10 -6.03 -20.63 -3.35
N HIS A 11 -4.81 -21.03 -3.00
CA HIS A 11 -4.19 -20.63 -1.74
C HIS A 11 -3.37 -19.37 -1.91
N ALA A 12 -3.76 -18.31 -1.21
CA ALA A 12 -3.08 -17.01 -1.21
C ALA A 12 -2.46 -16.72 0.15
N LEU A 13 -1.20 -16.27 0.12
CA LEU A 13 -0.48 -15.74 1.28
C LEU A 13 -0.39 -14.22 1.17
N ILE A 14 -0.72 -13.51 2.25
CA ILE A 14 -0.60 -12.05 2.34
C ILE A 14 0.34 -11.72 3.49
N THR A 15 1.53 -11.17 3.22
CA THR A 15 2.36 -10.56 4.26
C THR A 15 1.86 -9.15 4.56
N GLY A 16 1.89 -8.72 5.83
CA GLY A 16 1.23 -7.47 6.25
C GLY A 16 -0.31 -7.59 6.24
N GLY A 17 -0.83 -8.79 6.53
CA GLY A 17 -2.25 -9.12 6.41
C GLY A 17 -3.17 -8.46 7.43
N LEU A 18 -2.64 -8.03 8.59
CA LEU A 18 -3.37 -7.27 9.62
C LEU A 18 -3.41 -5.77 9.33
N GLY A 19 -2.62 -5.31 8.34
CA GLY A 19 -2.55 -3.92 7.93
C GLY A 19 -3.74 -3.48 7.07
N PHE A 20 -3.70 -2.20 6.66
CA PHE A 20 -4.74 -1.55 5.87
C PHE A 20 -5.04 -2.27 4.54
N ILE A 21 -4.06 -2.35 3.65
CA ILE A 21 -4.27 -2.92 2.31
C ILE A 21 -4.44 -4.44 2.40
N GLY A 22 -3.64 -5.12 3.25
CA GLY A 22 -3.68 -6.58 3.40
C GLY A 22 -5.03 -7.10 3.85
N SER A 23 -5.69 -6.44 4.80
CA SER A 23 -7.02 -6.83 5.29
C SER A 23 -8.14 -6.60 4.28
N ASN A 24 -8.04 -5.54 3.45
CA ASN A 24 -8.97 -5.31 2.34
C ASN A 24 -8.78 -6.35 1.23
N LEU A 25 -7.54 -6.67 0.89
CA LEU A 25 -7.21 -7.72 -0.08
C LEU A 25 -7.69 -9.10 0.40
N ALA A 26 -7.53 -9.41 1.69
CA ALA A 26 -8.02 -10.67 2.26
C ALA A 26 -9.54 -10.84 2.06
N ARG A 27 -10.33 -9.78 2.28
CA ARG A 27 -11.79 -9.80 2.03
C ARG A 27 -12.10 -10.09 0.56
N SER A 28 -11.46 -9.35 -0.34
CA SER A 28 -11.69 -9.55 -1.78
C SER A 28 -11.30 -10.94 -2.26
N LEU A 29 -10.21 -11.52 -1.74
CA LEU A 29 -9.81 -12.90 -2.06
C LEU A 29 -10.81 -13.93 -1.52
N LEU A 30 -11.32 -13.75 -0.29
CA LEU A 30 -12.38 -14.60 0.26
C LEU A 30 -13.66 -14.53 -0.58
N ASP A 31 -14.06 -13.34 -1.03
CA ASP A 31 -15.24 -13.16 -1.89
C ASP A 31 -15.05 -13.81 -3.28
N LEU A 32 -13.79 -13.95 -3.73
CA LEU A 32 -13.43 -14.69 -4.94
C LEU A 32 -13.30 -16.20 -4.72
N GLY A 33 -13.51 -16.69 -3.49
CA GLY A 33 -13.44 -18.10 -3.13
C GLY A 33 -12.02 -18.64 -2.89
N ALA A 34 -11.05 -17.77 -2.62
CA ALA A 34 -9.69 -18.18 -2.29
C ALA A 34 -9.55 -18.66 -0.83
N VAL A 35 -8.57 -19.52 -0.57
CA VAL A 35 -8.11 -19.89 0.77
C VAL A 35 -7.01 -18.92 1.19
N VAL A 36 -7.26 -18.11 2.22
CA VAL A 36 -6.40 -16.99 2.59
C VAL A 36 -5.61 -17.27 3.87
N THR A 37 -4.30 -17.09 3.78
CA THR A 37 -3.39 -17.08 4.94
C THR A 37 -2.77 -15.70 5.06
N LEU A 38 -2.79 -15.13 6.26
CA LEU A 38 -2.16 -13.86 6.61
C LEU A 38 -0.89 -14.13 7.39
N TYR A 39 0.18 -13.42 7.05
CA TYR A 39 1.46 -13.45 7.74
C TYR A 39 1.79 -12.03 8.20
N ASP A 40 1.89 -11.80 9.51
CA ASP A 40 2.04 -10.45 10.07
C ASP A 40 2.72 -10.54 11.43
N ASN A 41 3.59 -9.58 11.77
CA ASN A 41 4.23 -9.53 13.08
C ASN A 41 3.37 -8.83 14.14
N ALA A 42 2.16 -8.44 13.78
CA ALA A 42 1.18 -7.78 14.64
C ALA A 42 1.68 -6.47 15.29
N ASP A 43 2.69 -5.78 14.67
CA ASP A 43 3.21 -4.52 15.18
C ASP A 43 2.21 -3.36 14.93
N PRO A 44 1.55 -2.82 15.98
CA PRO A 44 0.59 -1.73 15.82
C PRO A 44 1.25 -0.42 15.37
N GLU A 45 2.57 -0.26 15.59
CA GLU A 45 3.30 0.92 15.15
C GLU A 45 3.53 0.92 13.64
N SER A 46 3.60 -0.25 13.02
CA SER A 46 3.67 -0.44 11.56
C SER A 46 2.29 -0.52 10.90
N GLY A 47 1.19 -0.42 11.68
CA GLY A 47 -0.17 -0.32 11.18
C GLY A 47 -1.01 -1.59 11.26
N ALA A 48 -0.52 -2.64 11.92
CA ALA A 48 -1.32 -3.82 12.21
C ALA A 48 -2.47 -3.47 13.18
N ASN A 49 -3.66 -3.95 12.86
CA ASN A 49 -4.83 -3.82 13.72
C ASN A 49 -5.70 -5.08 13.62
N PRO A 50 -5.82 -5.88 14.67
CA PRO A 50 -6.65 -7.09 14.66
C PRO A 50 -8.12 -6.84 14.31
N PHE A 51 -8.65 -5.64 14.63
CA PHE A 51 -10.02 -5.25 14.25
C PHE A 51 -10.22 -5.18 12.73
N ASN A 52 -9.17 -5.01 11.95
CA ASN A 52 -9.25 -5.07 10.49
C ASN A 52 -9.80 -6.41 9.96
N LEU A 53 -9.76 -7.48 10.79
CA LEU A 53 -10.31 -8.79 10.46
C LEU A 53 -11.74 -9.02 10.98
N ASP A 54 -12.38 -8.00 11.57
CA ASP A 54 -13.77 -8.13 12.04
C ASP A 54 -14.67 -8.68 10.93
N GLY A 55 -15.50 -9.68 11.25
CA GLY A 55 -16.37 -10.38 10.30
C GLY A 55 -15.68 -11.43 9.40
N ILE A 56 -14.34 -11.48 9.31
CA ILE A 56 -13.62 -12.49 8.50
C ILE A 56 -12.57 -13.28 9.28
N ARG A 57 -12.35 -12.99 10.55
CA ARG A 57 -11.28 -13.61 11.36
C ARG A 57 -11.34 -15.15 11.35
N HIS A 58 -12.54 -15.73 11.36
CA HIS A 58 -12.79 -17.17 11.35
C HIS A 58 -12.61 -17.82 9.95
N LYS A 59 -12.47 -17.01 8.89
CA LYS A 59 -12.31 -17.48 7.50
C LYS A 59 -10.85 -17.46 7.03
N VAL A 60 -9.94 -16.93 7.83
CA VAL A 60 -8.52 -16.81 7.47
C VAL A 60 -7.62 -17.49 8.49
N GLN A 61 -6.53 -18.09 8.02
CA GLN A 61 -5.42 -18.49 8.89
C GLN A 61 -4.54 -17.26 9.14
N VAL A 62 -4.15 -17.01 10.39
CA VAL A 62 -3.18 -15.97 10.73
C VAL A 62 -1.93 -16.62 11.33
N ILE A 63 -0.79 -16.34 10.73
CA ILE A 63 0.54 -16.70 11.19
C ILE A 63 1.18 -15.41 11.73
N GLU A 64 1.32 -15.33 13.04
CA GLU A 64 2.00 -14.21 13.68
C GLU A 64 3.51 -14.45 13.65
N ALA A 65 4.21 -13.74 12.76
CA ALA A 65 5.65 -13.82 12.58
C ALA A 65 6.20 -12.64 11.77
N ASP A 66 7.52 -12.42 11.87
CA ASP A 66 8.23 -11.36 11.18
C ASP A 66 8.70 -11.82 9.78
N ILE A 67 8.68 -10.94 8.78
CA ILE A 67 9.14 -11.23 7.41
C ILE A 67 10.65 -11.61 7.35
N ARG A 68 11.38 -11.36 8.41
CA ARG A 68 12.81 -11.74 8.57
C ARG A 68 12.99 -13.15 9.14
N ASP A 69 11.92 -13.79 9.59
CA ASP A 69 11.95 -15.15 10.13
C ASP A 69 11.86 -16.20 9.00
N GLU A 70 13.02 -16.66 8.55
CA GLU A 70 13.13 -17.63 7.46
C GLU A 70 12.43 -18.95 7.78
N ILE A 71 12.48 -19.42 9.04
CA ILE A 71 11.88 -20.69 9.44
C ILE A 71 10.35 -20.63 9.29
N ARG A 72 9.75 -19.57 9.79
CA ARG A 72 8.30 -19.36 9.70
C ARG A 72 7.85 -19.07 8.26
N LEU A 73 8.67 -18.34 7.48
CA LEU A 73 8.39 -18.13 6.07
C LEU A 73 8.39 -19.42 5.26
N ARG A 74 9.34 -20.34 5.52
CA ARG A 74 9.41 -21.64 4.84
C ARG A 74 8.12 -22.44 4.98
N GLU A 75 7.53 -22.44 6.17
CA GLU A 75 6.24 -23.10 6.40
C GLU A 75 5.09 -22.34 5.69
N ALA A 76 5.13 -21.03 5.74
CA ALA A 76 4.05 -20.19 5.22
C ALA A 76 3.94 -20.22 3.68
N VAL A 77 5.05 -20.30 2.95
CA VAL A 77 5.06 -20.24 1.47
C VAL A 77 4.70 -21.56 0.79
N GLN A 78 4.80 -22.69 1.49
CA GLN A 78 4.55 -24.02 0.91
C GLN A 78 3.10 -24.16 0.45
N GLY A 79 2.90 -24.68 -0.77
CA GLY A 79 1.58 -24.95 -1.34
C GLY A 79 0.75 -23.70 -1.65
N ARG A 80 1.36 -22.50 -1.72
CA ARG A 80 0.68 -21.25 -2.11
C ARG A 80 0.85 -20.98 -3.60
N GLU A 81 -0.24 -20.63 -4.26
CA GLU A 81 -0.19 -20.19 -5.66
C GLU A 81 0.12 -18.70 -5.78
N TYR A 82 -0.34 -17.90 -4.81
CA TYR A 82 -0.18 -16.45 -4.80
C TYR A 82 0.43 -15.93 -3.51
N LEU A 83 1.34 -14.98 -3.63
CA LEU A 83 1.91 -14.20 -2.53
C LEU A 83 1.71 -12.71 -2.82
N PHE A 84 1.02 -12.03 -1.92
CA PHE A 84 0.93 -10.58 -1.91
C PHE A 84 1.84 -10.05 -0.81
N ASN A 85 2.98 -9.51 -1.23
CA ASN A 85 4.03 -9.05 -0.34
C ASN A 85 3.80 -7.59 0.04
N LEU A 86 3.08 -7.37 1.15
CA LEU A 86 2.65 -6.04 1.66
C LEU A 86 3.31 -5.67 2.99
N ALA A 87 4.04 -6.61 3.62
CA ALA A 87 4.78 -6.31 4.85
C ALA A 87 5.81 -5.21 4.60
N GLY A 88 6.02 -4.33 5.57
CA GLY A 88 7.04 -3.30 5.48
C GLY A 88 6.86 -2.16 6.46
N GLU A 89 7.95 -1.46 6.74
CA GLU A 89 7.93 -0.18 7.40
C GLU A 89 7.48 0.91 6.43
N MET A 90 6.56 1.77 6.88
CA MET A 90 5.88 2.74 6.01
C MET A 90 6.27 4.19 6.31
N SER A 91 6.87 4.44 7.49
CA SER A 91 7.09 5.80 7.97
C SER A 91 8.36 6.43 7.40
N HIS A 92 8.20 7.44 6.55
CA HIS A 92 9.31 8.24 6.03
C HIS A 92 10.15 8.88 7.15
N ILE A 93 9.47 9.49 8.14
CA ILE A 93 10.14 10.09 9.31
C ILE A 93 10.78 9.00 10.19
N GLY A 94 10.10 7.87 10.34
CA GLY A 94 10.59 6.70 11.08
C GLY A 94 11.89 6.18 10.48
N SER A 95 11.99 6.05 9.17
CA SER A 95 13.19 5.58 8.47
C SER A 95 14.42 6.47 8.67
N MET A 96 14.19 7.78 8.86
CA MET A 96 15.26 8.73 9.16
C MET A 96 15.71 8.67 10.63
N LYS A 97 14.87 8.16 11.53
CA LYS A 97 15.19 7.98 12.96
C LYS A 97 15.85 6.62 13.22
N ASP A 98 15.36 5.58 12.59
CA ASP A 98 15.87 4.21 12.69
C ASP A 98 16.05 3.61 11.28
N PRO A 99 17.16 3.97 10.60
CA PRO A 99 17.44 3.50 9.25
C PRO A 99 17.73 2.00 9.19
N PHE A 100 18.25 1.41 10.26
CA PHE A 100 18.57 -0.01 10.29
C PHE A 100 17.31 -0.88 10.43
N LYS A 101 16.32 -0.44 11.20
CA LYS A 101 15.00 -1.11 11.22
C LYS A 101 14.38 -1.08 9.83
N ASP A 102 14.35 0.09 9.19
CA ASP A 102 13.80 0.26 7.83
C ASP A 102 14.52 -0.64 6.81
N LEU A 103 15.85 -0.61 6.78
CA LEU A 103 16.68 -1.46 5.90
C LEU A 103 16.41 -2.95 6.15
N SER A 104 16.37 -3.37 7.43
CA SER A 104 16.20 -4.77 7.79
C SER A 104 14.85 -5.33 7.35
N VAL A 105 13.77 -4.54 7.43
CA VAL A 105 12.43 -4.96 7.03
C VAL A 105 12.22 -4.78 5.52
N ASN A 106 12.48 -3.57 5.00
CA ASN A 106 12.10 -3.21 3.62
C ASN A 106 13.10 -3.68 2.54
N ALA A 107 14.30 -4.12 2.91
CA ALA A 107 15.26 -4.68 1.97
C ALA A 107 15.62 -6.13 2.35
N ALA A 108 16.25 -6.36 3.51
CA ALA A 108 16.69 -7.69 3.90
C ALA A 108 15.53 -8.68 4.07
N GLY A 109 14.42 -8.27 4.72
CA GLY A 109 13.23 -9.13 4.89
C GLY A 109 12.62 -9.55 3.56
N HIS A 110 12.58 -8.66 2.56
CA HIS A 110 12.09 -9.01 1.22
C HIS A 110 13.04 -9.97 0.49
N LEU A 111 14.36 -9.81 0.68
CA LEU A 111 15.32 -10.76 0.14
C LEU A 111 15.18 -12.14 0.80
N THR A 112 15.02 -12.20 2.13
CA THR A 112 14.74 -13.44 2.86
C THR A 112 13.48 -14.14 2.33
N LEU A 113 12.38 -13.39 2.12
CA LEU A 113 11.14 -13.91 1.55
C LEU A 113 11.35 -14.49 0.14
N LEU A 114 12.04 -13.76 -0.73
CA LEU A 114 12.30 -14.20 -2.10
C LEU A 114 13.18 -15.45 -2.16
N GLU A 115 14.26 -15.51 -1.36
CA GLU A 115 15.09 -16.72 -1.24
C GLU A 115 14.29 -17.91 -0.72
N THR A 116 13.47 -17.70 0.30
CA THR A 116 12.59 -18.74 0.82
C THR A 116 11.62 -19.25 -0.26
N CYS A 117 11.00 -18.34 -1.02
CA CYS A 117 10.14 -18.73 -2.14
C CYS A 117 10.90 -19.48 -3.22
N ARG A 118 12.08 -19.00 -3.62
CA ARG A 118 12.91 -19.62 -4.65
C ARG A 118 13.25 -21.08 -4.31
N ILE A 119 13.59 -21.35 -3.04
CA ILE A 119 14.01 -22.66 -2.58
C ILE A 119 12.81 -23.60 -2.35
N HIS A 120 11.73 -23.09 -1.75
CA HIS A 120 10.65 -23.94 -1.22
C HIS A 120 9.34 -23.87 -2.04
N ASN A 121 9.17 -22.86 -2.88
CA ASN A 121 7.99 -22.72 -3.76
C ASN A 121 8.30 -21.82 -4.97
N PRO A 122 9.17 -22.22 -5.93
CA PRO A 122 9.61 -21.38 -7.04
C PRO A 122 8.48 -21.03 -8.03
N GLY A 123 7.36 -21.75 -8.00
CA GLY A 123 6.20 -21.49 -8.86
C GLY A 123 5.21 -20.47 -8.34
N ILE A 124 5.44 -19.92 -7.14
CA ILE A 124 4.54 -18.93 -6.54
C ILE A 124 4.54 -17.60 -7.32
N ARG A 125 3.36 -17.01 -7.50
CA ARG A 125 3.21 -15.68 -8.13
C ARG A 125 3.25 -14.60 -7.08
N ILE A 126 4.14 -13.62 -7.22
CA ILE A 126 4.43 -12.62 -6.19
C ILE A 126 4.07 -11.22 -6.69
N ILE A 127 3.22 -10.52 -5.95
CA ILE A 127 2.94 -9.09 -6.13
C ILE A 127 3.61 -8.32 -4.98
N TYR A 128 4.51 -7.41 -5.32
CA TYR A 128 5.18 -6.55 -4.35
C TYR A 128 4.52 -5.16 -4.28
N ALA A 129 4.19 -4.76 -3.06
CA ALA A 129 3.69 -3.42 -2.74
C ALA A 129 4.85 -2.41 -2.72
N GLY A 130 5.23 -1.91 -3.89
CA GLY A 130 6.18 -0.83 -4.07
C GLY A 130 5.57 0.54 -3.75
N THR A 131 6.34 1.60 -3.99
CA THR A 131 5.95 2.98 -3.67
C THR A 131 6.43 3.98 -4.71
N ARG A 132 5.67 5.03 -4.95
CA ARG A 132 6.08 6.21 -5.74
C ARG A 132 7.28 6.96 -5.13
N GLN A 133 7.57 6.74 -3.85
CA GLN A 133 8.65 7.42 -3.13
C GLN A 133 10.03 7.13 -3.73
N VAL A 134 10.17 6.07 -4.51
CA VAL A 134 11.40 5.74 -5.24
C VAL A 134 11.80 6.80 -6.26
N TYR A 135 10.85 7.62 -6.72
CA TYR A 135 11.12 8.68 -7.70
C TYR A 135 11.76 9.92 -7.08
N GLY A 136 11.49 10.20 -5.80
CA GLY A 136 11.87 11.47 -5.18
C GLY A 136 11.09 12.64 -5.76
N ARG A 137 11.76 13.78 -5.98
CA ARG A 137 11.12 14.96 -6.61
C ARG A 137 10.95 14.75 -8.10
N PRO A 138 9.73 14.84 -8.63
CA PRO A 138 9.50 14.69 -10.05
C PRO A 138 10.23 15.73 -10.90
N MET A 139 10.85 15.28 -11.99
CA MET A 139 11.44 16.12 -13.02
C MET A 139 10.41 16.50 -14.08
N TYR A 140 9.36 15.71 -14.22
CA TYR A 140 8.20 15.95 -15.08
C TYR A 140 6.97 15.24 -14.52
N LEU A 141 5.80 15.70 -14.93
CA LEU A 141 4.48 15.20 -14.55
C LEU A 141 3.61 15.02 -15.80
N PRO A 142 2.76 13.97 -15.84
CA PRO A 142 2.67 12.87 -14.88
C PRO A 142 3.91 11.97 -14.89
N VAL A 143 4.28 11.41 -13.72
CA VAL A 143 5.44 10.52 -13.58
C VAL A 143 5.14 9.15 -14.18
N ASP A 144 5.93 8.70 -15.14
CA ASP A 144 5.85 7.35 -15.71
C ASP A 144 6.95 6.43 -15.16
N GLU A 145 6.94 5.15 -15.55
CA GLU A 145 7.88 4.13 -15.07
C GLU A 145 9.32 4.34 -15.58
N LYS A 146 9.53 5.21 -16.57
CA LYS A 146 10.85 5.57 -17.14
C LYS A 146 11.52 6.71 -16.40
N HIS A 147 10.79 7.40 -15.50
CA HIS A 147 11.33 8.50 -14.72
C HIS A 147 12.52 8.04 -13.87
N LEU A 148 13.50 8.91 -13.67
CA LEU A 148 14.65 8.66 -12.80
C LEU A 148 14.21 8.37 -11.37
N LEU A 149 14.98 7.51 -10.70
CA LEU A 149 14.70 7.05 -9.34
C LEU A 149 15.74 7.65 -8.38
N THR A 150 15.32 8.69 -7.67
CA THR A 150 16.16 9.49 -6.77
C THR A 150 15.46 9.68 -5.42
N PRO A 151 15.25 8.59 -4.64
CA PRO A 151 14.54 8.67 -3.37
C PRO A 151 15.18 9.68 -2.42
N LEU A 152 14.37 10.37 -1.60
CA LEU A 152 14.82 11.43 -0.70
C LEU A 152 14.94 10.99 0.76
N ASP A 153 14.54 9.77 1.07
CA ASP A 153 14.61 9.21 2.43
C ASP A 153 15.00 7.73 2.42
N ASN A 154 15.37 7.21 3.58
CA ASN A 154 15.81 5.80 3.70
C ASN A 154 14.71 4.82 3.33
N ASN A 155 13.44 5.14 3.59
CA ASN A 155 12.31 4.28 3.21
C ASN A 155 12.24 4.10 1.69
N GLY A 156 12.36 5.20 0.93
CA GLY A 156 12.41 5.15 -0.53
C GLY A 156 13.59 4.32 -1.05
N VAL A 157 14.78 4.42 -0.43
CA VAL A 157 15.97 3.63 -0.78
C VAL A 157 15.73 2.14 -0.50
N SER A 158 15.28 1.78 0.70
CA SER A 158 15.06 0.39 1.10
C SER A 158 13.92 -0.26 0.28
N LYS A 159 12.84 0.46 0.02
CA LYS A 159 11.74 0.00 -0.86
C LYS A 159 12.19 -0.17 -2.30
N ARG A 160 13.11 0.69 -2.79
CA ARG A 160 13.73 0.51 -4.11
C ARG A 160 14.60 -0.74 -4.17
N ALA A 161 15.36 -1.04 -3.11
CA ALA A 161 16.11 -2.29 -3.03
C ALA A 161 15.18 -3.51 -3.09
N GLY A 162 14.08 -3.52 -2.28
CA GLY A 162 13.06 -4.56 -2.33
C GLY A 162 12.46 -4.74 -3.72
N GLU A 163 12.10 -3.63 -4.41
CA GLU A 163 11.63 -3.65 -5.80
C GLU A 163 12.64 -4.33 -6.72
N MET A 164 13.92 -3.95 -6.63
CA MET A 164 14.98 -4.50 -7.50
C MET A 164 15.21 -5.98 -7.25
N TYR A 165 15.13 -6.46 -6.00
CA TYR A 165 15.21 -7.89 -5.71
C TYR A 165 14.11 -8.66 -6.44
N HIS A 166 12.86 -8.22 -6.42
CA HIS A 166 11.77 -8.88 -7.15
C HIS A 166 12.05 -8.96 -8.65
N ILE A 167 12.59 -7.90 -9.25
CA ILE A 167 12.94 -7.88 -10.68
C ILE A 167 14.14 -8.79 -11.00
N VAL A 168 15.16 -8.82 -10.13
CA VAL A 168 16.32 -9.71 -10.30
C VAL A 168 15.88 -11.17 -10.19
N TYR A 169 15.03 -11.51 -9.23
CA TYR A 169 14.52 -12.87 -9.05
C TYR A 169 13.67 -13.34 -10.22
N HIS A 170 12.92 -12.45 -10.84
CA HIS A 170 12.27 -12.75 -12.11
C HIS A 170 13.28 -13.03 -13.22
N ARG A 171 14.22 -12.11 -13.45
CA ARG A 171 15.17 -12.19 -14.59
C ARG A 171 16.14 -13.35 -14.49
N VAL A 172 16.64 -13.63 -13.30
CA VAL A 172 17.70 -14.62 -13.06
C VAL A 172 17.15 -16.01 -12.73
N HIS A 173 16.05 -16.05 -11.96
CA HIS A 173 15.50 -17.31 -11.45
C HIS A 173 14.14 -17.67 -12.07
N GLY A 174 13.61 -16.85 -12.99
CA GLY A 174 12.33 -17.12 -13.67
C GLY A 174 11.10 -17.04 -12.75
N MET A 175 11.21 -16.46 -11.56
CA MET A 175 10.08 -16.33 -10.63
C MET A 175 9.04 -15.34 -11.16
N ALA A 176 7.76 -15.66 -11.02
CA ALA A 176 6.66 -14.80 -11.46
C ALA A 176 6.45 -13.65 -10.46
N THR A 177 7.18 -12.54 -10.60
CA THR A 177 7.07 -11.36 -9.74
C THR A 177 6.51 -10.16 -10.50
N CYS A 178 5.77 -9.28 -9.82
CA CYS A 178 5.31 -8.00 -10.33
C CYS A 178 5.38 -6.94 -9.23
N VAL A 179 5.73 -5.72 -9.58
CA VAL A 179 5.85 -4.59 -8.66
C VAL A 179 4.78 -3.55 -8.98
N LEU A 180 4.06 -3.09 -7.95
CA LEU A 180 3.12 -1.97 -8.05
C LEU A 180 3.66 -0.77 -7.27
N ARG A 181 4.05 0.31 -7.95
CA ARG A 181 4.41 1.58 -7.32
C ARG A 181 3.13 2.33 -6.96
N MET A 182 2.71 2.14 -5.73
CA MET A 182 1.48 2.73 -5.22
C MET A 182 1.66 4.22 -4.90
N THR A 183 0.61 4.98 -5.11
CA THR A 183 0.47 6.36 -4.67
C THR A 183 -0.26 6.42 -3.32
N ASN A 184 -0.82 7.61 -2.95
CA ASN A 184 -1.57 7.75 -1.70
C ASN A 184 -2.83 6.89 -1.72
N THR A 185 -2.76 5.75 -1.05
CA THR A 185 -3.92 4.87 -0.88
C THR A 185 -4.74 5.30 0.32
N TYR A 186 -6.07 5.33 0.19
CA TYR A 186 -7.00 5.73 1.24
C TYR A 186 -8.24 4.84 1.26
N GLY A 187 -8.94 4.78 2.39
CA GLY A 187 -10.18 4.01 2.53
C GLY A 187 -10.35 3.39 3.91
N PRO A 188 -11.37 2.53 4.08
CA PRO A 188 -11.63 1.79 5.31
C PRO A 188 -10.42 0.99 5.80
N ARG A 189 -10.26 0.85 7.12
CA ARG A 189 -9.20 0.08 7.80
C ARG A 189 -7.80 0.71 7.74
N MET A 190 -7.65 1.90 7.16
CA MET A 190 -6.38 2.62 7.25
C MET A 190 -6.12 3.11 8.68
N ARG A 191 -4.83 3.32 9.01
CA ARG A 191 -4.46 3.90 10.30
C ARG A 191 -4.84 5.37 10.36
N ILE A 192 -5.60 5.77 11.39
CA ILE A 192 -5.97 7.17 11.65
C ILE A 192 -5.41 7.71 12.97
N LYS A 193 -4.67 6.88 13.73
CA LYS A 193 -4.18 7.19 15.07
C LYS A 193 -3.32 8.45 15.14
N ASP A 194 -2.49 8.67 14.13
CA ASP A 194 -1.55 9.80 14.03
C ASP A 194 -1.11 10.04 12.56
N ALA A 195 -0.35 11.12 12.33
CA ALA A 195 0.12 11.54 11.01
C ALA A 195 1.38 10.79 10.51
N ARG A 196 1.90 9.78 11.23
CA ARG A 196 3.19 9.13 10.91
C ARG A 196 3.16 8.34 9.62
N LEU A 197 2.04 7.71 9.29
CA LEU A 197 1.92 6.88 8.10
C LEU A 197 1.24 7.61 6.94
N THR A 198 0.20 8.41 7.23
CA THR A 198 -0.54 9.11 6.18
C THR A 198 -1.21 10.38 6.70
N PHE A 199 -1.12 11.46 5.96
CA PHE A 199 -1.82 12.70 6.27
C PHE A 199 -3.35 12.55 6.13
N ILE A 200 -3.81 11.71 5.20
CA ILE A 200 -5.25 11.51 4.97
C ILE A 200 -5.91 10.89 6.20
N GLY A 201 -5.30 9.84 6.78
CA GLY A 201 -5.80 9.23 8.01
C GLY A 201 -5.84 10.22 9.18
N TRP A 202 -4.83 11.08 9.28
CA TRP A 202 -4.80 12.15 10.27
C TRP A 202 -5.94 13.16 10.07
N TRP A 203 -6.23 13.57 8.84
CA TRP A 203 -7.33 14.46 8.51
C TRP A 203 -8.69 13.84 8.80
N VAL A 204 -8.88 12.55 8.54
CA VAL A 204 -10.08 11.81 8.96
C VAL A 204 -10.26 11.93 10.48
N ARG A 205 -9.21 11.65 11.26
CA ARG A 205 -9.28 11.77 12.71
C ARG A 205 -9.63 13.19 13.16
N GLN A 206 -8.98 14.20 12.58
CA GLN A 206 -9.27 15.60 12.92
C GLN A 206 -10.74 15.94 12.70
N LEU A 207 -11.33 15.56 11.56
CA LEU A 207 -12.75 15.78 11.28
C LEU A 207 -13.65 15.06 12.30
N LEU A 208 -13.42 13.78 12.56
CA LEU A 208 -14.22 12.99 13.49
C LEU A 208 -14.14 13.47 14.96
N GLU A 209 -13.08 14.17 15.32
CA GLU A 209 -12.88 14.79 16.63
C GLU A 209 -13.30 16.27 16.65
N GLY A 210 -13.88 16.80 15.57
CA GLY A 210 -14.29 18.22 15.48
C GLY A 210 -13.10 19.19 15.45
N ARG A 211 -11.89 18.71 15.11
CA ARG A 211 -10.68 19.53 15.04
C ARG A 211 -10.45 20.03 13.60
N PRO A 212 -9.83 21.22 13.41
CA PRO A 212 -9.48 21.71 12.08
C PRO A 212 -8.54 20.77 11.34
N ILE A 213 -8.77 20.55 10.04
CA ILE A 213 -7.78 19.93 9.16
C ILE A 213 -6.57 20.85 9.03
N SER A 214 -5.38 20.36 9.36
CA SER A 214 -4.13 21.11 9.28
C SER A 214 -3.47 20.90 7.92
N ILE A 215 -3.35 21.97 7.12
CA ILE A 215 -2.70 21.95 5.80
C ILE A 215 -1.35 22.65 5.91
N TYR A 216 -0.26 21.96 5.58
CA TYR A 216 1.07 22.58 5.54
C TYR A 216 1.28 23.39 4.26
N GLY A 217 1.83 24.60 4.40
CA GLY A 217 2.01 25.54 3.29
C GLY A 217 0.69 26.17 2.83
N ASP A 218 0.56 26.41 1.53
CA ASP A 218 -0.62 27.03 0.91
C ASP A 218 -1.68 26.04 0.39
N GLY A 219 -1.41 24.73 0.54
CA GLY A 219 -2.32 23.69 0.11
C GLY A 219 -2.43 23.45 -1.39
N ARG A 220 -1.62 24.14 -2.22
CA ARG A 220 -1.65 23.98 -3.68
C ARG A 220 -0.98 22.72 -4.18
N GLN A 221 -0.19 22.07 -3.32
CA GLN A 221 0.54 20.85 -3.66
C GLN A 221 -0.41 19.77 -4.19
N LEU A 222 -0.06 19.21 -5.35
CA LEU A 222 -0.86 18.20 -6.04
C LEU A 222 -0.51 16.79 -5.58
N ARG A 223 -1.53 15.98 -5.41
CA ARG A 223 -1.44 14.53 -5.16
C ARG A 223 -2.48 13.79 -5.98
N ASP A 224 -2.14 12.60 -6.39
CA ASP A 224 -3.10 11.59 -6.82
C ASP A 224 -3.41 10.63 -5.68
N LEU A 225 -4.63 10.10 -5.69
CA LEU A 225 -5.10 9.18 -4.67
C LEU A 225 -5.74 7.97 -5.33
N ASN A 226 -5.52 6.79 -4.72
CA ASN A 226 -6.24 5.57 -5.08
C ASN A 226 -7.09 5.08 -3.91
N TYR A 227 -8.36 4.85 -4.16
CA TYR A 227 -9.19 4.14 -3.20
C TYR A 227 -8.70 2.70 -3.04
N VAL A 228 -8.79 2.16 -1.83
CA VAL A 228 -8.17 0.86 -1.51
C VAL A 228 -8.69 -0.28 -2.37
N ASP A 229 -9.97 -0.26 -2.77
CA ASP A 229 -10.53 -1.31 -3.62
C ASP A 229 -9.94 -1.27 -5.04
N ASP A 230 -9.61 -0.08 -5.57
CA ASP A 230 -8.89 0.04 -6.85
C ASP A 230 -7.46 -0.51 -6.76
N VAL A 231 -6.77 -0.30 -5.62
CA VAL A 231 -5.45 -0.88 -5.38
C VAL A 231 -5.51 -2.41 -5.29
N VAL A 232 -6.52 -2.93 -4.60
CA VAL A 232 -6.77 -4.37 -4.50
C VAL A 232 -7.08 -4.97 -5.88
N ASP A 233 -7.94 -4.31 -6.71
CA ASP A 233 -8.21 -4.74 -8.10
C ASP A 233 -6.93 -4.78 -8.94
N ALA A 234 -6.02 -3.79 -8.78
CA ALA A 234 -4.72 -3.80 -9.46
C ALA A 234 -3.88 -5.02 -9.07
N MET A 235 -3.77 -5.30 -7.78
CA MET A 235 -3.02 -6.46 -7.26
C MET A 235 -3.58 -7.77 -7.81
N LEU A 236 -4.90 -7.94 -7.77
CA LEU A 236 -5.57 -9.14 -8.25
C LEU A 236 -5.42 -9.32 -9.77
N ARG A 237 -5.53 -8.26 -10.55
CA ARG A 237 -5.32 -8.32 -12.01
C ARG A 237 -3.89 -8.69 -12.37
N CYS A 238 -2.91 -8.06 -11.72
CA CYS A 238 -1.51 -8.35 -11.98
C CYS A 238 -1.14 -9.79 -11.57
N ALA A 239 -1.57 -10.26 -10.41
CA ALA A 239 -1.29 -11.64 -9.98
C ALA A 239 -1.97 -12.69 -10.89
N GLY A 240 -3.17 -12.39 -11.41
CA GLY A 240 -3.90 -13.26 -12.33
C GLY A 240 -3.42 -13.21 -13.80
N SER A 241 -2.44 -12.34 -14.15
CA SER A 241 -2.02 -12.08 -15.53
C SER A 241 -0.56 -12.48 -15.77
N PRO A 242 -0.27 -13.44 -16.67
CA PRO A 242 1.11 -13.72 -17.07
C PRO A 242 1.82 -12.50 -17.69
N ALA A 243 1.09 -11.60 -18.36
CA ALA A 243 1.67 -10.39 -18.96
C ALA A 243 2.27 -9.42 -17.94
N ALA A 244 1.89 -9.53 -16.66
CA ALA A 244 2.43 -8.70 -15.59
C ALA A 244 3.74 -9.23 -14.98
N GLU A 245 4.19 -10.44 -15.37
CA GLU A 245 5.40 -11.03 -14.82
C GLU A 245 6.65 -10.23 -15.24
N GLY A 246 7.50 -9.94 -14.26
CA GLY A 246 8.72 -9.13 -14.43
C GLY A 246 8.46 -7.64 -14.65
N LYS A 247 7.23 -7.18 -14.52
CA LYS A 247 6.86 -5.78 -14.75
C LYS A 247 6.85 -4.95 -13.48
N ILE A 248 7.03 -3.65 -13.70
CA ILE A 248 6.82 -2.60 -12.72
C ILE A 248 5.73 -1.69 -13.27
N TYR A 249 4.71 -1.40 -12.49
CA TYR A 249 3.62 -0.51 -12.87
C TYR A 249 3.42 0.60 -11.86
N ASN A 250 3.18 1.80 -12.36
CA ASN A 250 2.62 2.87 -11.54
C ASN A 250 1.12 2.66 -11.35
N LEU A 251 0.66 2.85 -10.12
CA LEU A 251 -0.72 3.22 -9.86
C LEU A 251 -0.81 4.75 -9.85
N GLY A 252 -1.94 5.29 -10.24
CA GLY A 252 -2.16 6.71 -10.30
C GLY A 252 -3.66 7.02 -10.35
N GLY A 253 -3.99 8.30 -10.25
CA GLY A 253 -5.36 8.80 -10.29
C GLY A 253 -5.40 10.25 -10.74
N GLU A 254 -6.60 10.84 -10.71
CA GLU A 254 -6.77 12.27 -11.00
C GLU A 254 -6.06 13.11 -9.94
N PRO A 255 -5.23 14.10 -10.36
CA PRO A 255 -4.55 14.97 -9.43
C PRO A 255 -5.53 15.90 -8.71
N VAL A 256 -5.34 16.08 -7.42
CA VAL A 256 -6.10 17.02 -6.58
C VAL A 256 -5.14 17.82 -5.70
N SER A 257 -5.43 19.10 -5.48
CA SER A 257 -4.68 19.90 -4.51
C SER A 257 -5.02 19.48 -3.08
N LEU A 258 -4.08 19.64 -2.15
CA LEU A 258 -4.34 19.33 -0.73
C LEU A 258 -5.48 20.20 -0.19
N LEU A 259 -5.61 21.45 -0.65
CA LEU A 259 -6.70 22.35 -0.26
C LEU A 259 -8.06 21.83 -0.78
N ASP A 260 -8.14 21.42 -2.04
CA ASP A 260 -9.40 20.92 -2.61
C ASP A 260 -9.77 19.55 -2.02
N LEU A 261 -8.78 18.71 -1.70
CA LEU A 261 -9.01 17.47 -0.97
C LEU A 261 -9.59 17.76 0.42
N ALA A 262 -9.00 18.70 1.17
CA ALA A 262 -9.52 19.06 2.50
C ALA A 262 -10.95 19.62 2.43
N ARG A 263 -11.24 20.49 1.45
CA ARG A 263 -12.60 21.01 1.21
C ARG A 263 -13.59 19.88 0.91
N LYS A 264 -13.23 18.96 -0.01
CA LYS A 264 -14.08 17.80 -0.32
C LYS A 264 -14.35 16.92 0.90
N MET A 265 -13.34 16.69 1.74
CA MET A 265 -13.51 15.92 2.98
C MET A 265 -14.46 16.62 3.95
N ILE A 266 -14.35 17.94 4.12
CA ILE A 266 -15.23 18.76 4.96
C ILE A 266 -16.67 18.74 4.42
N ASP A 267 -16.84 18.91 3.11
CA ASP A 267 -18.17 18.90 2.47
C ASP A 267 -18.87 17.54 2.63
N VAL A 268 -18.14 16.45 2.39
CA VAL A 268 -18.69 15.08 2.54
C VAL A 268 -18.98 14.74 4.00
N HIS A 269 -18.16 15.24 4.94
CA HIS A 269 -18.38 15.07 6.39
C HIS A 269 -19.60 15.88 6.88
N GLY A 270 -20.00 16.91 6.15
CA GLY A 270 -21.12 17.77 6.52
C GLY A 270 -20.75 18.89 7.52
N GLY A 271 -19.46 19.18 7.71
CA GLY A 271 -18.97 20.23 8.58
C GLY A 271 -17.48 20.08 8.90
N GLY A 272 -16.92 21.13 9.48
CA GLY A 272 -15.49 21.22 9.80
C GLY A 272 -14.84 22.44 9.17
N ILE A 273 -13.60 22.69 9.52
CA ILE A 273 -12.79 23.78 8.96
C ILE A 273 -11.38 23.29 8.67
N HIS A 274 -10.63 24.01 7.86
CA HIS A 274 -9.20 23.81 7.68
C HIS A 274 -8.42 25.04 8.11
N VAL A 275 -7.14 24.82 8.48
CA VAL A 275 -6.19 25.87 8.82
C VAL A 275 -4.88 25.64 8.12
N PHE A 276 -4.25 26.71 7.68
CA PHE A 276 -2.91 26.65 7.13
C PHE A 276 -1.86 26.71 8.23
N MET A 277 -0.89 25.81 8.16
CA MET A 277 0.22 25.71 9.08
C MET A 277 1.56 25.90 8.36
N PRO A 278 2.56 26.51 9.00
CA PRO A 278 3.91 26.54 8.42
C PRO A 278 4.40 25.11 8.10
N PHE A 279 5.04 24.95 6.96
CA PHE A 279 5.60 23.66 6.58
C PHE A 279 6.79 23.35 7.50
N PRO A 280 6.78 22.24 8.29
CA PRO A 280 7.86 21.91 9.20
C PRO A 280 9.18 21.68 8.44
N GLU A 281 10.26 22.34 8.83
CA GLU A 281 11.56 22.28 8.13
C GLU A 281 12.09 20.85 7.96
N LYS A 282 11.88 19.98 8.95
CA LYS A 282 12.30 18.55 8.87
C LYS A 282 11.54 17.80 7.78
N LEU A 283 10.27 18.09 7.57
CA LEU A 283 9.45 17.47 6.54
C LEU A 283 9.75 18.03 5.16
N LYS A 284 10.05 19.34 5.07
CA LYS A 284 10.37 20.01 3.81
C LYS A 284 11.61 19.42 3.11
N ARG A 285 12.57 18.89 3.88
CA ARG A 285 13.79 18.26 3.33
C ARG A 285 13.53 16.96 2.57
N ILE A 286 12.51 16.20 2.99
CA ILE A 286 12.10 14.92 2.39
C ILE A 286 10.79 15.03 1.59
N ASP A 287 10.27 16.27 1.41
CA ASP A 287 9.08 16.50 0.61
C ASP A 287 9.37 16.41 -0.89
N ILE A 288 8.53 15.65 -1.58
CA ILE A 288 8.70 15.38 -3.01
C ILE A 288 8.07 16.45 -3.92
N GLY A 289 7.41 17.48 -3.36
CA GLY A 289 6.66 18.47 -4.16
C GLY A 289 5.39 17.86 -4.77
N ASP A 290 4.96 18.39 -5.92
CA ASP A 290 3.82 17.85 -6.67
C ASP A 290 4.11 16.44 -7.17
N TYR A 291 3.11 15.58 -7.09
CA TYR A 291 3.19 14.23 -7.64
C TYR A 291 1.82 13.74 -8.11
N TYR A 292 1.78 13.21 -9.32
CA TYR A 292 0.75 12.32 -9.82
C TYR A 292 1.35 11.38 -10.88
N GLY A 293 0.92 10.11 -10.83
CA GLY A 293 1.47 9.03 -11.64
C GLY A 293 0.73 8.82 -12.96
N ASN A 294 1.47 8.48 -14.00
CA ASN A 294 0.91 7.97 -15.25
C ASN A 294 0.69 6.45 -15.11
N TYR A 295 -0.57 6.02 -15.21
CA TYR A 295 -0.96 4.61 -15.12
C TYR A 295 -1.32 3.98 -16.49
N ASN A 296 -0.91 4.59 -17.60
CA ASN A 296 -1.24 4.10 -18.93
C ASN A 296 -0.64 2.71 -19.20
N LEU A 297 0.53 2.39 -18.64
CA LEU A 297 1.17 1.10 -18.86
C LEU A 297 0.33 -0.04 -18.25
N ILE A 298 -0.03 0.03 -16.98
CA ILE A 298 -0.88 -0.99 -16.34
C ILE A 298 -2.25 -1.06 -17.00
N LYS A 299 -2.82 0.10 -17.42
CA LYS A 299 -4.09 0.15 -18.12
C LYS A 299 -4.05 -0.61 -19.44
N SER A 300 -3.01 -0.41 -20.24
CA SER A 300 -2.87 -1.06 -21.55
C SER A 300 -2.62 -2.57 -21.45
N GLU A 301 -1.85 -3.01 -20.43
CA GLU A 301 -1.43 -4.42 -20.31
C GLU A 301 -2.41 -5.28 -19.47
N THR A 302 -3.12 -4.69 -18.50
CA THR A 302 -4.02 -5.43 -17.60
C THR A 302 -5.48 -5.00 -17.66
N GLY A 303 -5.76 -3.88 -18.33
CA GLY A 303 -7.09 -3.25 -18.35
C GLY A 303 -7.47 -2.58 -17.01
N TRP A 304 -6.50 -2.38 -16.10
CA TRP A 304 -6.76 -1.69 -14.84
C TRP A 304 -6.81 -0.18 -15.03
N GLN A 305 -7.72 0.46 -14.34
CA GLN A 305 -7.76 1.90 -14.10
C GLN A 305 -8.53 2.17 -12.81
N PRO A 306 -8.28 3.30 -12.10
CA PRO A 306 -9.09 3.66 -10.94
C PRO A 306 -10.55 3.87 -11.35
N ARG A 307 -11.48 3.38 -10.52
CA ARG A 307 -12.92 3.38 -10.82
C ARG A 307 -13.75 4.09 -9.75
N VAL A 308 -13.24 4.15 -8.52
CA VAL A 308 -13.98 4.75 -7.42
C VAL A 308 -13.78 6.27 -7.46
N PRO A 309 -14.86 7.05 -7.70
CA PRO A 309 -14.78 8.51 -7.66
C PRO A 309 -14.28 8.98 -6.28
N LEU A 310 -13.44 10.03 -6.27
CA LEU A 310 -12.82 10.53 -5.03
C LEU A 310 -13.86 10.85 -3.95
N GLN A 311 -14.98 11.46 -4.33
CA GLN A 311 -16.05 11.83 -3.39
C GLN A 311 -16.70 10.60 -2.74
N ASP A 312 -16.93 9.53 -3.52
CA ASP A 312 -17.52 8.29 -3.01
C ASP A 312 -16.54 7.54 -2.10
N GLY A 313 -15.27 7.48 -2.48
CA GLY A 313 -14.23 6.90 -1.65
C GLY A 313 -14.07 7.64 -0.30
N ILE A 314 -14.12 8.98 -0.31
CA ILE A 314 -14.12 9.80 0.92
C ILE A 314 -15.35 9.49 1.76
N ARG A 315 -16.55 9.41 1.17
CA ARG A 315 -17.80 9.09 1.89
C ARG A 315 -17.69 7.73 2.56
N ASN A 316 -17.36 6.68 1.83
CA ASN A 316 -17.22 5.33 2.36
C ASN A 316 -16.19 5.26 3.51
N MET A 317 -15.07 5.97 3.36
CA MET A 317 -14.04 6.05 4.40
C MET A 317 -14.56 6.76 5.67
N LEU A 318 -15.20 7.91 5.54
CA LEU A 318 -15.73 8.67 6.67
C LEU A 318 -16.86 7.92 7.38
N GLU A 319 -17.77 7.29 6.65
CA GLU A 319 -18.85 6.46 7.21
C GLU A 319 -18.27 5.27 8.01
N TYR A 320 -17.25 4.60 7.45
CA TYR A 320 -16.57 3.52 8.16
C TYR A 320 -15.99 3.98 9.50
N PHE A 321 -15.21 5.06 9.50
CA PHE A 321 -14.57 5.55 10.72
C PHE A 321 -15.54 6.23 11.69
N SER A 322 -16.65 6.81 11.24
CA SER A 322 -17.71 7.30 12.11
C SER A 322 -18.30 6.17 12.96
N ARG A 323 -18.37 4.95 12.38
CA ARG A 323 -18.89 3.77 13.10
C ARG A 323 -17.85 3.07 13.98
N TYR A 324 -16.58 3.05 13.57
CA TYR A 324 -15.57 2.16 14.15
C TYR A 324 -14.33 2.88 14.68
N LYS A 325 -14.35 4.22 14.81
CA LYS A 325 -13.17 5.01 15.19
C LYS A 325 -12.46 4.53 16.46
N GLU A 326 -13.23 4.06 17.45
CA GLU A 326 -12.71 3.63 18.75
C GLU A 326 -11.72 2.46 18.65
N HIS A 327 -11.81 1.67 17.59
CA HIS A 327 -10.89 0.58 17.31
C HIS A 327 -9.60 1.04 16.62
N TYR A 328 -9.49 2.33 16.24
CA TYR A 328 -8.38 2.89 15.45
C TYR A 328 -7.66 4.07 16.15
N LEU A 329 -8.04 4.43 17.38
CA LEU A 329 -7.46 5.54 18.15
C LEU A 329 -6.34 5.10 19.08
#